data_0271d8b64e14a040ad70ae96deb3cbae
#
_entry.id   0271d8b64e14a040ad70ae96deb3cbae
#
_cell.length_a   1.000
_cell.length_b   1.000
_cell.length_c   1.000
_cell.angle_alpha   90.00
_cell.angle_beta   90.00
_cell.angle_gamma   90.00
#
_symmetry.space_group_name_H-M   'P 1'
#
loop_
_entity.id
_entity.type
_entity.pdbx_description
1 polymer ?
#
loop_
_entity_poly.entity_id
_entity_poly.type
_entity_poly.pdbx_seq_one_letter_code
_entity_poly.pdbx_strand_id
1 'polypeptide(L)'
;MNRRDFSKTLAGATLGAGALALPEPVKGASAAVGSNTGEAPFKISVMLWTVLTNLPFEERLEKVAEAGYHAVELVSEYAKWSEGDFRQYNKKRAELGITFDTTAGMAHGVADPAAREAFLADVRETLKIMDQLESSALIVLSGNVVPGLAPEAQHASCVEGLKRAAELVEGKGVTLLLENIDLEENPHYYLWSVPEAFKIVEEVNHPQVKFLYDFYHAQISGGNLITNLEKHADKVGLFHIADVPGRHEPGTGEINYPNLYKKLAELNYHGYVAMEFYPTGDTVKVLSRARKEALQAAGG
;
A
#
# COMPACT_ATOMS: atom_id res chain seq x y z
N MET A 1 -1.32 -39.19 -21.67
CA MET A 1 -2.73 -38.92 -21.96
C MET A 1 -2.79 -37.80 -22.98
N ASN A 2 -3.30 -38.05 -24.19
CA ASN A 2 -3.14 -37.16 -25.35
C ASN A 2 -4.38 -36.25 -25.45
N ARG A 3 -4.20 -35.03 -25.92
CA ARG A 3 -5.26 -33.98 -26.04
C ARG A 3 -6.53 -34.38 -26.81
N ARG A 4 -6.54 -35.53 -27.46
CA ARG A 4 -7.66 -36.05 -28.25
C ARG A 4 -8.68 -36.87 -27.46
N ASP A 5 -8.41 -37.26 -26.21
CA ASP A 5 -9.29 -38.12 -25.43
C ASP A 5 -10.24 -37.38 -24.48
N PHE A 6 -10.05 -36.05 -24.36
CA PHE A 6 -10.91 -35.20 -23.50
C PHE A 6 -12.27 -34.83 -24.12
N SER A 7 -12.43 -35.02 -25.44
CA SER A 7 -13.63 -34.56 -26.16
C SER A 7 -14.74 -35.61 -26.35
N LYS A 8 -14.63 -36.82 -25.77
CA LYS A 8 -15.58 -37.91 -26.04
C LYS A 8 -16.48 -38.33 -24.86
N THR A 9 -16.45 -37.61 -23.72
CA THR A 9 -17.21 -38.02 -22.53
C THR A 9 -18.42 -37.08 -22.23
N LEU A 10 -18.85 -36.25 -23.18
CA LEU A 10 -20.00 -35.36 -23.01
C LEU A 10 -21.09 -35.60 -24.10
N ALA A 11 -21.55 -36.85 -24.21
CA ALA A 11 -22.78 -37.12 -24.98
C ALA A 11 -23.53 -38.30 -24.34
N GLY A 12 -24.54 -38.00 -23.55
CA GLY A 12 -25.50 -38.97 -23.09
C GLY A 12 -26.09 -38.73 -21.71
N ALA A 13 -27.01 -37.79 -21.58
CA ALA A 13 -28.05 -37.83 -20.57
C ALA A 13 -29.25 -37.01 -21.06
N THR A 14 -30.31 -37.71 -21.40
CA THR A 14 -31.59 -37.21 -21.89
C THR A 14 -32.47 -36.69 -20.75
N LEU A 15 -33.02 -35.52 -20.96
CA LEU A 15 -34.32 -34.93 -20.61
C LEU A 15 -35.17 -35.64 -19.52
N GLY A 16 -35.27 -34.96 -18.36
CA GLY A 16 -36.41 -35.06 -17.46
C GLY A 16 -36.92 -33.61 -17.20
N ALA A 17 -38.12 -33.33 -17.74
CA ALA A 17 -38.77 -32.04 -17.59
C ALA A 17 -39.36 -31.92 -16.16
N GLY A 18 -38.71 -31.20 -15.29
CA GLY A 18 -39.25 -30.75 -14.00
C GLY A 18 -39.28 -29.21 -14.00
N ALA A 19 -40.48 -28.62 -14.02
CA ALA A 19 -40.66 -27.21 -13.89
C ALA A 19 -40.26 -26.76 -12.48
N LEU A 20 -39.11 -26.16 -12.34
CA LEU A 20 -38.70 -25.44 -11.15
C LEU A 20 -39.06 -23.96 -11.33
N ALA A 21 -39.95 -23.47 -10.45
CA ALA A 21 -40.30 -22.07 -10.36
C ALA A 21 -39.04 -21.24 -10.06
N LEU A 22 -38.79 -20.24 -10.88
CA LEU A 22 -37.73 -19.25 -10.63
C LEU A 22 -38.17 -18.37 -9.46
N PRO A 23 -37.30 -18.09 -8.48
CA PRO A 23 -37.60 -17.09 -7.48
C PRO A 23 -37.62 -15.69 -8.13
N GLU A 24 -38.58 -14.87 -7.73
CA GLU A 24 -38.67 -13.47 -8.16
C GLU A 24 -37.38 -12.70 -7.83
N PRO A 25 -36.98 -11.73 -8.65
CA PRO A 25 -35.81 -10.91 -8.36
C PRO A 25 -36.10 -10.04 -7.13
N VAL A 26 -35.30 -10.24 -6.10
CA VAL A 26 -35.22 -9.33 -4.96
C VAL A 26 -34.90 -7.95 -5.53
N LYS A 27 -35.79 -6.97 -5.32
CA LYS A 27 -35.51 -5.57 -5.62
C LYS A 27 -34.31 -5.13 -4.76
N GLY A 28 -33.12 -5.21 -5.36
CA GLY A 28 -31.91 -4.66 -4.79
C GLY A 28 -32.11 -3.15 -4.58
N ALA A 29 -31.78 -2.68 -3.37
CA ALA A 29 -31.68 -1.27 -3.09
C ALA A 29 -30.71 -0.66 -4.13
N SER A 30 -31.18 0.29 -4.90
CA SER A 30 -30.37 1.12 -5.76
C SER A 30 -29.41 1.89 -4.87
N ALA A 31 -28.15 1.43 -4.82
CA ALA A 31 -27.09 2.27 -4.30
C ALA A 31 -27.08 3.52 -5.19
N ALA A 32 -27.24 4.67 -4.57
CA ALA A 32 -27.12 5.96 -5.25
C ALA A 32 -25.76 5.98 -5.95
N VAL A 33 -25.76 5.99 -7.27
CA VAL A 33 -24.60 6.31 -8.07
C VAL A 33 -24.25 7.75 -7.71
N GLY A 34 -23.26 7.91 -6.84
CA GLY A 34 -22.70 9.22 -6.53
C GLY A 34 -22.30 9.89 -7.82
N SER A 35 -22.69 11.14 -8.01
CA SER A 35 -22.30 11.98 -9.15
C SER A 35 -20.77 11.97 -9.24
N ASN A 36 -20.25 11.29 -10.26
CA ASN A 36 -18.82 11.28 -10.59
C ASN A 36 -18.42 12.72 -10.94
N THR A 37 -17.71 13.41 -10.03
CA THR A 37 -17.27 14.79 -10.21
C THR A 37 -16.08 14.93 -11.15
N GLY A 38 -15.64 13.83 -11.79
CA GLY A 38 -14.51 13.82 -12.70
C GLY A 38 -13.15 13.91 -12.02
N GLU A 39 -13.11 13.88 -10.68
CA GLU A 39 -11.87 13.83 -9.90
C GLU A 39 -11.69 12.45 -9.28
N ALA A 40 -10.42 11.98 -9.25
CA ALA A 40 -10.09 10.73 -8.56
C ALA A 40 -10.42 10.84 -7.06
N PRO A 41 -11.03 9.82 -6.44
CA PRO A 41 -11.41 9.88 -5.03
C PRO A 41 -10.20 9.76 -4.10
N PHE A 42 -9.06 9.28 -4.57
CA PHE A 42 -7.84 9.10 -3.80
C PHE A 42 -6.84 10.25 -4.00
N LYS A 43 -5.93 10.38 -3.06
CA LYS A 43 -4.82 11.32 -3.09
C LYS A 43 -3.56 10.65 -3.67
N ILE A 44 -2.67 11.45 -4.27
CA ILE A 44 -1.40 10.93 -4.81
C ILE A 44 -0.23 11.49 -4.02
N SER A 45 0.69 10.60 -3.64
CA SER A 45 1.91 10.89 -2.89
C SER A 45 3.15 10.41 -3.64
N VAL A 46 4.33 10.80 -3.16
CA VAL A 46 5.63 10.34 -3.67
C VAL A 46 6.50 9.88 -2.51
N MET A 47 7.02 8.66 -2.59
CA MET A 47 8.03 8.15 -1.67
C MET A 47 9.40 8.74 -2.01
N LEU A 48 9.96 9.54 -1.12
CA LEU A 48 11.15 10.34 -1.45
C LEU A 48 12.45 9.52 -1.59
N TRP A 49 12.59 8.40 -0.92
CA TRP A 49 13.85 7.64 -1.00
C TRP A 49 14.17 7.11 -2.41
N THR A 50 13.18 7.03 -3.30
CA THR A 50 13.36 6.56 -4.70
C THR A 50 13.68 7.68 -5.69
N VAL A 51 13.42 8.95 -5.33
CA VAL A 51 13.51 10.07 -6.27
C VAL A 51 14.35 11.22 -5.72
N LEU A 52 15.09 11.90 -6.62
CA LEU A 52 15.80 13.15 -6.34
C LEU A 52 16.79 13.07 -5.16
N THR A 53 17.29 11.88 -4.84
CA THR A 53 18.14 11.62 -3.67
C THR A 53 19.48 12.35 -3.68
N ASN A 54 19.91 12.86 -4.85
CA ASN A 54 21.10 13.65 -5.05
C ASN A 54 20.92 15.16 -4.79
N LEU A 55 19.68 15.60 -4.49
CA LEU A 55 19.38 17.01 -4.23
C LEU A 55 19.23 17.27 -2.72
N PRO A 56 19.49 18.52 -2.26
CA PRO A 56 19.09 18.94 -0.92
C PRO A 56 17.59 18.76 -0.67
N PHE A 57 17.20 18.51 0.58
CA PHE A 57 15.83 18.13 0.90
C PHE A 57 14.78 19.15 0.45
N GLU A 58 15.05 20.45 0.63
CA GLU A 58 14.14 21.53 0.19
C GLU A 58 13.94 21.54 -1.33
N GLU A 59 15.03 21.34 -2.09
CA GLU A 59 14.95 21.24 -3.55
C GLU A 59 14.15 20.01 -4.01
N ARG A 60 14.24 18.91 -3.26
CA ARG A 60 13.40 17.73 -3.52
C ARG A 60 11.91 18.06 -3.38
N LEU A 61 11.53 18.77 -2.33
CA LEU A 61 10.16 19.22 -2.12
C LEU A 61 9.69 20.17 -3.25
N GLU A 62 10.55 21.11 -3.67
CA GLU A 62 10.24 22.00 -4.81
C GLU A 62 10.00 21.23 -6.10
N LYS A 63 10.83 20.24 -6.41
CA LYS A 63 10.69 19.41 -7.61
C LYS A 63 9.45 18.52 -7.58
N VAL A 64 9.08 18.02 -6.42
CA VAL A 64 7.85 17.25 -6.22
C VAL A 64 6.62 18.16 -6.39
N ALA A 65 6.64 19.37 -5.85
CA ALA A 65 5.59 20.38 -6.07
C ALA A 65 5.50 20.79 -7.54
N GLU A 66 6.64 20.99 -8.24
CA GLU A 66 6.72 21.27 -9.68
C GLU A 66 6.05 20.16 -10.51
N ALA A 67 6.19 18.89 -10.09
CA ALA A 67 5.51 17.75 -10.70
C ALA A 67 3.99 17.68 -10.39
N GLY A 68 3.48 18.57 -9.53
CA GLY A 68 2.07 18.69 -9.19
C GLY A 68 1.62 17.84 -8.00
N TYR A 69 2.53 17.31 -7.18
CA TYR A 69 2.20 16.54 -5.99
C TYR A 69 2.06 17.44 -4.75
N HIS A 70 1.17 17.04 -3.85
CA HIS A 70 0.88 17.71 -2.59
C HIS A 70 1.08 16.83 -1.36
N ALA A 71 1.72 15.69 -1.53
CA ALA A 71 2.04 14.78 -0.45
C ALA A 71 3.33 14.02 -0.75
N VAL A 72 4.10 13.72 0.30
CA VAL A 72 5.32 12.92 0.23
C VAL A 72 5.44 12.01 1.44
N GLU A 73 6.03 10.84 1.22
CA GLU A 73 6.41 9.89 2.24
C GLU A 73 7.90 9.99 2.56
N LEU A 74 8.23 9.86 3.83
CA LEU A 74 9.60 9.97 4.34
C LEU A 74 10.09 8.63 4.89
N VAL A 75 11.26 8.17 4.42
CA VAL A 75 11.94 6.97 4.95
C VAL A 75 13.28 7.38 5.53
N SER A 76 13.29 7.69 6.81
CA SER A 76 14.53 8.07 7.54
C SER A 76 15.25 9.33 7.06
N GLU A 77 14.72 10.13 6.14
CA GLU A 77 15.31 11.42 5.75
C GLU A 77 15.55 12.31 6.98
N TYR A 78 14.64 12.23 7.92
CA TYR A 78 14.66 12.97 9.20
C TYR A 78 15.66 12.46 10.23
N ALA A 79 16.30 11.32 10.01
CA ALA A 79 17.13 10.66 11.04
C ALA A 79 18.32 11.51 11.56
N LYS A 80 18.74 12.51 10.78
CA LYS A 80 19.83 13.43 11.12
C LYS A 80 19.36 14.88 11.29
N TRP A 81 18.04 15.13 11.28
CA TRP A 81 17.52 16.49 11.40
C TRP A 81 17.62 16.98 12.84
N SER A 82 18.10 18.21 12.97
CA SER A 82 18.00 18.97 14.20
C SER A 82 16.58 19.54 14.37
N GLU A 83 16.23 20.02 15.55
CA GLU A 83 14.98 20.78 15.73
C GLU A 83 14.85 21.98 14.79
N GLY A 84 15.97 22.59 14.39
CA GLY A 84 16.02 23.64 13.41
C GLY A 84 15.57 23.17 12.03
N ASP A 85 16.06 21.99 11.62
CA ASP A 85 15.71 21.38 10.34
C ASP A 85 14.22 21.00 10.28
N PHE A 86 13.66 20.42 11.35
CA PHE A 86 12.22 20.14 11.43
C PHE A 86 11.39 21.40 11.23
N ARG A 87 11.72 22.51 11.90
CA ARG A 87 11.01 23.78 11.73
C ARG A 87 11.15 24.33 10.31
N GLN A 88 12.37 24.29 9.75
CA GLN A 88 12.66 24.76 8.40
C GLN A 88 11.88 23.98 7.35
N TYR A 89 11.93 22.66 7.40
CA TYR A 89 11.28 21.79 6.40
C TYR A 89 9.77 21.76 6.54
N ASN A 90 9.22 21.86 7.75
CA ASN A 90 7.80 22.07 7.95
C ASN A 90 7.30 23.40 7.38
N LYS A 91 8.07 24.47 7.54
CA LYS A 91 7.77 25.76 6.91
C LYS A 91 7.79 25.63 5.37
N LYS A 92 8.86 25.01 4.84
CA LYS A 92 9.01 24.83 3.39
C LYS A 92 7.89 24.00 2.78
N ARG A 93 7.52 22.84 3.38
CA ARG A 93 6.41 22.04 2.87
C ARG A 93 5.07 22.78 2.90
N ALA A 94 4.84 23.57 3.97
CA ALA A 94 3.62 24.37 4.08
C ALA A 94 3.53 25.45 2.99
N GLU A 95 4.64 26.15 2.68
CA GLU A 95 4.74 27.10 1.58
C GLU A 95 4.44 26.48 0.21
N LEU A 96 4.82 25.20 0.02
CA LEU A 96 4.59 24.43 -1.20
C LEU A 96 3.24 23.69 -1.21
N GLY A 97 2.47 23.73 -0.13
CA GLY A 97 1.22 22.98 0.01
C GLY A 97 1.43 21.46 0.05
N ILE A 98 2.56 21.00 0.60
CA ILE A 98 2.90 19.58 0.72
C ILE A 98 2.57 19.07 2.12
N THR A 99 2.01 17.86 2.22
CA THR A 99 1.84 17.09 3.44
C THR A 99 2.89 15.98 3.52
N PHE A 100 3.49 15.75 4.70
CA PHE A 100 4.21 14.51 4.99
C PHE A 100 3.18 13.49 5.44
N ASP A 101 2.68 12.67 4.51
CA ASP A 101 1.55 11.79 4.77
C ASP A 101 1.93 10.51 5.51
N THR A 102 3.10 9.96 5.21
CA THR A 102 3.55 8.67 5.74
C THR A 102 5.01 8.73 6.17
N THR A 103 5.35 7.95 7.18
CA THR A 103 6.69 7.85 7.76
C THR A 103 7.12 6.38 7.85
N ALA A 104 8.40 6.11 7.62
CA ALA A 104 9.00 4.80 7.77
C ALA A 104 10.42 4.92 8.36
N GLY A 105 11.06 3.79 8.67
CA GLY A 105 12.47 3.77 9.08
C GLY A 105 12.73 3.20 10.47
N MET A 106 11.78 2.42 11.02
CA MET A 106 12.01 1.64 12.23
C MET A 106 13.06 0.53 12.01
N ALA A 107 13.86 0.24 13.03
CA ALA A 107 14.94 -0.73 12.94
C ALA A 107 14.47 -2.18 13.13
N HIS A 108 13.40 -2.40 13.90
CA HIS A 108 12.93 -3.73 14.26
C HIS A 108 11.62 -4.08 13.57
N GLY A 109 11.55 -5.29 13.01
CA GLY A 109 10.32 -5.85 12.43
C GLY A 109 9.43 -6.52 13.47
N VAL A 110 8.16 -6.73 13.11
CA VAL A 110 7.15 -7.22 14.05
C VAL A 110 7.04 -8.75 14.13
N ALA A 111 7.67 -9.51 13.20
CA ALA A 111 7.55 -10.96 13.13
C ALA A 111 8.43 -11.72 14.15
N ASP A 112 9.44 -11.08 14.72
CA ASP A 112 10.30 -11.69 15.73
C ASP A 112 9.74 -11.45 17.15
N PRO A 113 9.25 -12.48 17.86
CA PRO A 113 8.76 -12.31 19.23
C PRO A 113 9.86 -11.87 20.21
N ALA A 114 11.14 -12.19 19.94
CA ALA A 114 12.26 -11.77 20.78
C ALA A 114 12.56 -10.27 20.61
N ALA A 115 12.28 -9.70 19.45
CA ALA A 115 12.45 -8.27 19.17
C ALA A 115 11.24 -7.40 19.56
N ARG A 116 10.15 -7.96 20.06
CA ARG A 116 8.87 -7.24 20.28
C ARG A 116 9.03 -5.97 21.12
N GLU A 117 9.74 -6.02 22.24
CA GLU A 117 9.92 -4.82 23.09
C GLU A 117 10.76 -3.75 22.39
N ALA A 118 11.76 -4.15 21.59
CA ALA A 118 12.54 -3.22 20.77
C ALA A 118 11.65 -2.59 19.66
N PHE A 119 10.84 -3.38 18.97
CA PHE A 119 9.84 -2.89 18.00
C PHE A 119 8.90 -1.86 18.64
N LEU A 120 8.35 -2.15 19.82
CA LEU A 120 7.46 -1.21 20.52
C LEU A 120 8.19 0.05 21.00
N ALA A 121 9.48 -0.05 21.32
CA ALA A 121 10.31 1.11 21.60
C ALA A 121 10.51 1.98 20.35
N ASP A 122 10.79 1.36 19.19
CA ASP A 122 10.89 2.06 17.91
C ASP A 122 9.59 2.80 17.58
N VAL A 123 8.43 2.16 17.78
CA VAL A 123 7.12 2.81 17.58
C VAL A 123 7.00 4.06 18.46
N ARG A 124 7.32 3.97 19.75
CA ARG A 124 7.24 5.12 20.67
C ARG A 124 8.15 6.28 20.27
N GLU A 125 9.37 5.98 19.83
CA GLU A 125 10.31 7.02 19.38
C GLU A 125 9.84 7.63 18.03
N THR A 126 9.39 6.79 17.10
CA THR A 126 8.90 7.28 15.80
C THR A 126 7.66 8.15 15.96
N LEU A 127 6.77 7.84 16.92
CA LEU A 127 5.60 8.69 17.20
C LEU A 127 6.00 10.13 17.60
N LYS A 128 7.10 10.33 18.33
CA LYS A 128 7.61 11.68 18.66
C LYS A 128 8.10 12.43 17.41
N ILE A 129 8.68 11.68 16.47
CA ILE A 129 9.12 12.24 15.18
C ILE A 129 7.90 12.58 14.32
N MET A 130 6.90 11.70 14.28
CA MET A 130 5.65 11.92 13.54
C MET A 130 4.89 13.16 14.04
N ASP A 131 4.89 13.40 15.35
CA ASP A 131 4.34 14.63 15.93
C ASP A 131 5.06 15.88 15.39
N GLN A 132 6.38 15.83 15.22
CA GLN A 132 7.17 16.94 14.63
C GLN A 132 6.94 17.07 13.12
N LEU A 133 6.75 15.96 12.41
CA LEU A 133 6.47 15.94 10.97
C LEU A 133 5.01 16.23 10.63
N GLU A 134 4.11 16.16 11.61
CA GLU A 134 2.64 16.16 11.43
C GLU A 134 2.19 15.04 10.47
N SER A 135 2.88 13.89 10.53
CA SER A 135 2.58 12.69 9.73
C SER A 135 1.55 11.82 10.44
N SER A 136 0.64 11.21 9.68
CA SER A 136 -0.48 10.45 10.23
C SER A 136 -0.45 8.95 9.94
N ALA A 137 0.57 8.45 9.24
CA ALA A 137 0.73 7.03 8.96
C ALA A 137 2.18 6.56 9.18
N LEU A 138 2.33 5.33 9.70
CA LEU A 138 3.61 4.70 9.99
C LEU A 138 3.69 3.33 9.30
N ILE A 139 4.65 3.16 8.39
CA ILE A 139 4.94 1.88 7.76
C ILE A 139 5.60 0.95 8.77
N VAL A 140 5.05 -0.25 8.90
CA VAL A 140 5.52 -1.32 9.77
C VAL A 140 5.99 -2.49 8.91
N LEU A 141 7.26 -2.85 9.03
CA LEU A 141 7.83 -3.99 8.35
C LEU A 141 7.74 -5.25 9.22
N SER A 142 7.52 -6.41 8.58
CA SER A 142 7.55 -7.68 9.31
C SER A 142 8.96 -8.02 9.81
N GLY A 143 9.98 -7.61 9.07
CA GLY A 143 11.34 -8.12 9.22
C GLY A 143 11.50 -9.50 8.58
N ASN A 144 12.63 -10.13 8.85
CA ASN A 144 13.00 -11.40 8.23
C ASN A 144 12.38 -12.61 8.92
N VAL A 145 12.38 -13.74 8.22
CA VAL A 145 12.12 -15.06 8.80
C VAL A 145 13.10 -15.32 9.94
N VAL A 146 12.58 -15.71 11.10
CA VAL A 146 13.40 -16.07 12.27
C VAL A 146 13.79 -17.54 12.17
N PRO A 147 15.09 -17.86 12.06
CA PRO A 147 15.52 -19.25 11.92
C PRO A 147 15.06 -20.13 13.08
N GLY A 148 14.44 -21.25 12.76
CA GLY A 148 13.94 -22.23 13.74
C GLY A 148 12.58 -21.87 14.37
N LEU A 149 11.99 -20.74 14.03
CA LEU A 149 10.64 -20.39 14.46
C LEU A 149 9.63 -20.83 13.41
N ALA A 150 8.55 -21.51 13.85
CA ALA A 150 7.48 -21.92 12.95
C ALA A 150 6.76 -20.72 12.34
N PRO A 151 6.29 -20.80 11.08
CA PRO A 151 5.56 -19.72 10.41
C PRO A 151 4.35 -19.23 11.23
N GLU A 152 3.62 -20.14 11.86
CA GLU A 152 2.46 -19.82 12.69
C GLU A 152 2.84 -19.01 13.94
N ALA A 153 4.03 -19.25 14.50
CA ALA A 153 4.53 -18.49 15.62
C ALA A 153 5.00 -17.08 15.22
N GLN A 154 5.54 -16.92 14.00
CA GLN A 154 5.84 -15.60 13.43
C GLN A 154 4.56 -14.83 13.11
N HIS A 155 3.53 -15.50 12.53
CA HIS A 155 2.20 -14.94 12.34
C HIS A 155 1.64 -14.39 13.67
N ALA A 156 1.61 -15.24 14.70
CA ALA A 156 1.13 -14.86 16.03
C ALA A 156 1.95 -13.68 16.62
N SER A 157 3.25 -13.63 16.34
CA SER A 157 4.10 -12.49 16.74
C SER A 157 3.67 -11.20 16.04
N CYS A 158 3.40 -11.24 14.74
CA CYS A 158 2.89 -10.08 14.00
C CYS A 158 1.57 -9.58 14.58
N VAL A 159 0.61 -10.49 14.79
CA VAL A 159 -0.71 -10.14 15.34
C VAL A 159 -0.58 -9.51 16.72
N GLU A 160 0.17 -10.13 17.62
CA GLU A 160 0.36 -9.63 18.99
C GLU A 160 1.13 -8.31 19.01
N GLY A 161 2.22 -8.21 18.23
CA GLY A 161 3.01 -6.98 18.13
C GLY A 161 2.20 -5.80 17.62
N LEU A 162 1.40 -6.01 16.57
CA LEU A 162 0.53 -4.96 16.02
C LEU A 162 -0.61 -4.57 16.96
N LYS A 163 -1.19 -5.51 17.71
CA LYS A 163 -2.20 -5.18 18.74
C LYS A 163 -1.61 -4.26 19.81
N ARG A 164 -0.42 -4.59 20.33
CA ARG A 164 0.27 -3.75 21.31
C ARG A 164 0.71 -2.40 20.73
N ALA A 165 1.13 -2.37 19.47
CA ALA A 165 1.46 -1.10 18.79
C ALA A 165 0.20 -0.25 18.56
N ALA A 166 -0.95 -0.86 18.29
CA ALA A 166 -2.22 -0.16 18.15
C ALA A 166 -2.64 0.57 19.43
N GLU A 167 -2.37 -0.01 20.62
CA GLU A 167 -2.58 0.66 21.91
C GLU A 167 -1.74 1.95 22.06
N LEU A 168 -0.54 1.98 21.45
CA LEU A 168 0.34 3.15 21.50
C LEU A 168 -0.14 4.31 20.61
N VAL A 169 -0.89 4.01 19.57
CA VAL A 169 -1.42 5.00 18.60
C VAL A 169 -2.89 5.37 18.87
N GLU A 170 -3.53 4.71 19.81
CA GLU A 170 -4.93 4.99 20.16
C GLU A 170 -5.14 6.46 20.52
N GLY A 171 -6.13 7.10 19.88
CA GLY A 171 -6.45 8.52 20.08
C GLY A 171 -5.44 9.50 19.45
N LYS A 172 -4.37 9.05 18.80
CA LYS A 172 -3.34 9.92 18.19
C LYS A 172 -3.60 10.25 16.72
N GLY A 173 -4.61 9.65 16.09
CA GLY A 173 -4.87 9.86 14.65
C GLY A 173 -3.82 9.21 13.74
N VAL A 174 -3.01 8.30 14.25
CA VAL A 174 -1.96 7.58 13.51
C VAL A 174 -2.48 6.23 13.05
N THR A 175 -2.21 5.86 11.80
CA THR A 175 -2.45 4.53 11.23
C THR A 175 -1.16 3.76 11.08
N LEU A 176 -1.11 2.53 11.56
CA LEU A 176 -0.02 1.57 11.34
C LEU A 176 -0.29 0.81 10.04
N LEU A 177 0.67 0.79 9.14
CA LEU A 177 0.58 0.24 7.79
C LEU A 177 1.53 -0.95 7.66
N LEU A 178 1.02 -2.17 7.78
CA LEU A 178 1.82 -3.40 7.59
C LEU A 178 2.09 -3.63 6.12
N GLU A 179 3.35 -3.78 5.72
CA GLU A 179 3.78 -3.89 4.32
C GLU A 179 4.24 -5.29 3.93
N ASN A 180 3.83 -5.76 2.73
CA ASN A 180 4.42 -6.93 2.09
C ASN A 180 5.61 -6.54 1.22
N ILE A 181 6.68 -7.34 1.25
CA ILE A 181 7.87 -7.16 0.39
C ILE A 181 8.22 -8.50 -0.26
N ASP A 182 8.52 -8.50 -1.56
CA ASP A 182 8.84 -9.71 -2.32
C ASP A 182 10.19 -10.33 -1.92
N LEU A 183 10.37 -11.59 -2.33
CA LEU A 183 11.57 -12.37 -2.04
C LEU A 183 12.68 -12.23 -3.08
N GLU A 184 12.48 -11.52 -4.18
CA GLU A 184 13.55 -11.24 -5.14
C GLU A 184 14.44 -10.11 -4.61
N GLU A 185 13.84 -9.02 -4.10
CA GLU A 185 14.57 -7.91 -3.48
C GLU A 185 15.00 -8.24 -2.05
N ASN A 186 14.19 -8.99 -1.29
CA ASN A 186 14.44 -9.34 0.12
C ASN A 186 14.28 -10.86 0.38
N PRO A 187 15.27 -11.68 0.03
CA PRO A 187 15.14 -13.17 0.02
C PRO A 187 14.77 -13.82 1.35
N HIS A 188 14.88 -13.11 2.45
CA HIS A 188 14.59 -13.60 3.79
C HIS A 188 13.40 -12.92 4.46
N TYR A 189 12.70 -12.04 3.74
CA TYR A 189 11.58 -11.30 4.33
C TYR A 189 10.43 -12.24 4.70
N TYR A 190 9.82 -12.01 5.88
CA TYR A 190 8.76 -12.90 6.36
C TYR A 190 7.44 -12.67 5.61
N LEU A 191 6.97 -11.43 5.56
CA LEU A 191 5.66 -11.10 5.00
C LEU A 191 5.73 -10.76 3.50
N TRP A 192 5.93 -11.77 2.68
CA TRP A 192 5.89 -11.62 1.21
C TRP A 192 4.51 -11.87 0.60
N SER A 193 3.65 -12.58 1.31
CA SER A 193 2.34 -13.06 0.82
C SER A 193 1.22 -12.07 1.14
N VAL A 194 0.53 -11.57 0.10
CA VAL A 194 -0.63 -10.68 0.24
C VAL A 194 -1.78 -11.34 1.03
N PRO A 195 -2.16 -12.62 0.78
CA PRO A 195 -3.16 -13.29 1.60
C PRO A 195 -2.78 -13.38 3.09
N GLU A 196 -1.50 -13.59 3.40
CA GLU A 196 -1.02 -13.62 4.79
C GLU A 196 -1.10 -12.25 5.45
N ALA A 197 -0.77 -11.18 4.71
CA ALA A 197 -0.89 -9.81 5.21
C ALA A 197 -2.34 -9.46 5.58
N PHE A 198 -3.29 -9.79 4.73
CA PHE A 198 -4.71 -9.57 5.03
C PHE A 198 -5.17 -10.38 6.24
N LYS A 199 -4.75 -11.64 6.36
CA LYS A 199 -5.07 -12.48 7.51
C LYS A 199 -4.54 -11.87 8.81
N ILE A 200 -3.31 -11.37 8.84
CA ILE A 200 -2.74 -10.69 10.01
C ILE A 200 -3.58 -9.47 10.37
N VAL A 201 -3.87 -8.57 9.41
CA VAL A 201 -4.65 -7.36 9.66
C VAL A 201 -6.08 -7.68 10.14
N GLU A 202 -6.71 -8.71 9.59
CA GLU A 202 -8.03 -9.19 10.03
C GLU A 202 -8.01 -9.74 11.45
N GLU A 203 -6.98 -10.50 11.83
CA GLU A 203 -6.84 -11.04 13.20
C GLU A 203 -6.46 -9.96 14.23
N VAL A 204 -5.72 -8.92 13.82
CA VAL A 204 -5.48 -7.74 14.67
C VAL A 204 -6.80 -7.02 14.94
N ASN A 205 -7.63 -6.87 13.91
CA ASN A 205 -8.98 -6.27 13.98
C ASN A 205 -9.03 -4.92 14.71
N HIS A 206 -8.12 -4.01 14.35
CA HIS A 206 -8.05 -2.67 14.92
C HIS A 206 -8.19 -1.60 13.84
N PRO A 207 -8.98 -0.52 14.03
CA PRO A 207 -9.24 0.48 12.98
C PRO A 207 -7.97 1.23 12.54
N GLN A 208 -7.00 1.39 13.42
CA GLN A 208 -5.71 2.06 13.14
C GLN A 208 -4.62 1.10 12.64
N VAL A 209 -4.93 -0.16 12.36
CA VAL A 209 -4.00 -1.11 11.73
C VAL A 209 -4.56 -1.50 10.37
N LYS A 210 -3.82 -1.18 9.34
CA LYS A 210 -4.19 -1.41 7.95
C LYS A 210 -3.04 -2.08 7.19
N PHE A 211 -3.35 -2.57 6.02
CA PHE A 211 -2.37 -3.09 5.09
C PHE A 211 -1.86 -1.98 4.16
N LEU A 212 -0.55 -1.90 3.97
CA LEU A 212 0.06 -1.20 2.85
C LEU A 212 0.17 -2.22 1.73
N TYR A 213 -0.63 -2.04 0.69
CA TYR A 213 -0.64 -2.94 -0.45
C TYR A 213 0.30 -2.40 -1.53
N ASP A 214 1.55 -2.85 -1.50
CA ASP A 214 2.51 -2.56 -2.56
C ASP A 214 2.23 -3.47 -3.76
N PHE A 215 1.80 -2.88 -4.88
CA PHE A 215 1.46 -3.61 -6.10
C PHE A 215 2.68 -4.17 -6.81
N TYR A 216 3.84 -3.55 -6.69
CA TYR A 216 5.09 -4.05 -7.25
C TYR A 216 5.50 -5.37 -6.57
N HIS A 217 5.63 -5.34 -5.25
CA HIS A 217 5.97 -6.54 -4.47
C HIS A 217 4.91 -7.63 -4.59
N ALA A 218 3.65 -7.26 -4.64
CA ALA A 218 2.54 -8.20 -4.80
C ALA A 218 2.51 -8.86 -6.18
N GLN A 219 2.86 -8.13 -7.25
CA GLN A 219 2.95 -8.69 -8.60
C GLN A 219 4.03 -9.76 -8.68
N ILE A 220 5.23 -9.49 -8.15
CA ILE A 220 6.34 -10.43 -8.09
C ILE A 220 5.98 -11.67 -7.25
N SER A 221 5.32 -11.45 -6.11
CA SER A 221 5.01 -12.52 -5.14
C SER A 221 3.89 -13.46 -5.57
N GLY A 222 2.96 -13.03 -6.43
CA GLY A 222 1.82 -13.89 -6.79
C GLY A 222 0.77 -13.26 -7.69
N GLY A 223 0.85 -11.98 -7.96
CA GLY A 223 -0.10 -11.27 -8.80
C GLY A 223 -1.52 -11.26 -8.26
N ASN A 224 -2.50 -11.41 -9.16
CA ASN A 224 -3.93 -11.43 -8.83
C ASN A 224 -4.41 -10.17 -8.07
N LEU A 225 -3.81 -9.03 -8.42
CA LEU A 225 -3.89 -7.76 -7.68
C LEU A 225 -5.33 -7.29 -7.47
N ILE A 226 -6.15 -7.29 -8.54
CA ILE A 226 -7.53 -6.79 -8.50
C ILE A 226 -8.42 -7.68 -7.63
N THR A 227 -8.32 -9.00 -7.73
CA THR A 227 -9.14 -9.91 -6.93
C THR A 227 -8.85 -9.78 -5.43
N ASN A 228 -7.57 -9.64 -5.08
CA ASN A 228 -7.17 -9.42 -3.69
C ASN A 228 -7.69 -8.06 -3.18
N LEU A 229 -7.57 -7.02 -4.00
CA LEU A 229 -8.09 -5.68 -3.70
C LEU A 229 -9.61 -5.68 -3.47
N GLU A 230 -10.39 -6.30 -4.37
CA GLU A 230 -11.86 -6.35 -4.27
C GLU A 230 -12.35 -7.03 -3.00
N LYS A 231 -11.64 -8.04 -2.52
CA LYS A 231 -12.02 -8.78 -1.31
C LYS A 231 -11.76 -8.02 -0.01
N HIS A 232 -10.74 -7.16 0.01
CA HIS A 232 -10.19 -6.62 1.25
C HIS A 232 -9.91 -5.10 1.19
N ALA A 233 -10.58 -4.36 0.29
CA ALA A 233 -10.33 -2.94 0.09
C ALA A 233 -10.45 -2.11 1.38
N ASP A 234 -11.36 -2.49 2.30
CA ASP A 234 -11.57 -1.85 3.58
C ASP A 234 -10.41 -2.05 4.59
N LYS A 235 -9.51 -2.99 4.31
CA LYS A 235 -8.32 -3.28 5.11
C LYS A 235 -7.07 -2.55 4.62
N VAL A 236 -7.10 -1.94 3.43
CA VAL A 236 -5.95 -1.23 2.87
C VAL A 236 -5.97 0.23 3.29
N GLY A 237 -4.82 0.71 3.78
CA GLY A 237 -4.62 2.10 4.19
C GLY A 237 -3.75 2.91 3.24
N LEU A 238 -2.91 2.25 2.44
CA LEU A 238 -1.99 2.88 1.49
C LEU A 238 -1.69 1.92 0.34
N PHE A 239 -1.45 2.48 -0.85
CA PHE A 239 -0.94 1.72 -2.00
C PHE A 239 0.40 2.26 -2.44
N HIS A 240 1.39 1.36 -2.67
CA HIS A 240 2.63 1.70 -3.36
C HIS A 240 2.59 1.27 -4.82
N ILE A 241 3.19 2.08 -5.67
CA ILE A 241 3.10 2.01 -7.14
C ILE A 241 4.48 1.98 -7.75
N ALA A 242 4.84 0.87 -8.39
CA ALA A 242 5.96 0.74 -9.32
C ALA A 242 5.67 -0.38 -10.32
N ASP A 243 6.26 -0.34 -11.51
CA ASP A 243 6.03 -1.38 -12.53
C ASP A 243 7.07 -2.50 -12.46
N VAL A 244 6.67 -3.69 -12.85
CA VAL A 244 7.51 -4.90 -12.95
C VAL A 244 7.77 -5.19 -14.43
N PRO A 245 9.03 -5.48 -14.81
CA PRO A 245 10.25 -5.53 -13.98
C PRO A 245 10.90 -4.16 -13.76
N GLY A 246 11.82 -4.08 -12.81
CA GLY A 246 12.77 -2.97 -12.67
C GLY A 246 12.35 -1.84 -11.76
N ARG A 247 11.15 -1.91 -11.16
CA ARG A 247 10.63 -0.91 -10.20
C ARG A 247 10.62 0.51 -10.77
N HIS A 248 10.22 0.62 -12.05
CA HIS A 248 10.11 1.89 -12.76
C HIS A 248 8.67 2.45 -12.72
N GLU A 249 8.47 3.60 -13.38
CA GLU A 249 7.15 4.23 -13.44
C GLU A 249 6.10 3.36 -14.16
N PRO A 250 4.78 3.50 -13.83
CA PRO A 250 3.68 2.85 -14.50
C PRO A 250 3.74 2.94 -16.03
N GLY A 251 3.46 1.83 -16.71
CA GLY A 251 3.47 1.72 -18.17
C GLY A 251 4.83 1.35 -18.76
N THR A 252 5.83 1.06 -17.92
CA THR A 252 7.13 0.57 -18.38
C THR A 252 7.26 -0.96 -18.30
N GLY A 253 6.31 -1.64 -17.65
CA GLY A 253 6.33 -3.08 -17.43
C GLY A 253 4.98 -3.76 -17.69
N GLU A 254 4.65 -4.76 -16.86
CA GLU A 254 3.53 -5.69 -17.10
C GLU A 254 2.26 -5.39 -16.28
N ILE A 255 2.32 -4.47 -15.30
CA ILE A 255 1.17 -4.16 -14.46
C ILE A 255 0.19 -3.25 -15.19
N ASN A 256 -1.09 -3.63 -15.25
CA ASN A 256 -2.12 -2.80 -15.85
C ASN A 256 -2.62 -1.73 -14.87
N TYR A 257 -1.83 -0.69 -14.66
CA TYR A 257 -2.15 0.41 -13.76
C TYR A 257 -3.45 1.16 -14.08
N PRO A 258 -3.81 1.44 -15.34
CA PRO A 258 -5.10 2.04 -15.65
C PRO A 258 -6.29 1.26 -15.06
N ASN A 259 -6.27 -0.07 -15.14
CA ASN A 259 -7.32 -0.91 -14.55
C ASN A 259 -7.30 -0.87 -13.01
N LEU A 260 -6.12 -0.80 -12.39
CA LEU A 260 -5.99 -0.68 -10.94
C LEU A 260 -6.53 0.66 -10.43
N TYR A 261 -6.15 1.78 -11.04
CA TYR A 261 -6.64 3.11 -10.67
C TYR A 261 -8.16 3.22 -10.83
N LYS A 262 -8.70 2.70 -11.94
CA LYS A 262 -10.14 2.61 -12.13
C LYS A 262 -10.81 1.78 -11.02
N LYS A 263 -10.22 0.64 -10.66
CA LYS A 263 -10.74 -0.22 -9.59
C LYS A 263 -10.70 0.49 -8.22
N LEU A 264 -9.65 1.23 -7.90
CA LEU A 264 -9.58 2.03 -6.69
C LEU A 264 -10.70 3.08 -6.63
N ALA A 265 -11.00 3.72 -7.76
CA ALA A 265 -12.10 4.67 -7.85
C ALA A 265 -13.48 4.00 -7.70
N GLU A 266 -13.70 2.83 -8.36
CA GLU A 266 -14.92 2.04 -8.22
C GLU A 266 -15.18 1.60 -6.77
N LEU A 267 -14.11 1.26 -6.04
CA LEU A 267 -14.17 0.89 -4.62
C LEU A 267 -14.26 2.10 -3.68
N ASN A 268 -14.28 3.31 -4.23
CA ASN A 268 -14.37 4.56 -3.47
C ASN A 268 -13.23 4.70 -2.43
N TYR A 269 -12.00 4.35 -2.83
CA TYR A 269 -10.83 4.49 -1.97
C TYR A 269 -10.42 5.96 -1.85
N HIS A 270 -10.28 6.48 -0.62
CA HIS A 270 -9.97 7.89 -0.34
C HIS A 270 -8.57 8.13 0.27
N GLY A 271 -7.79 7.07 0.46
CA GLY A 271 -6.44 7.15 1.01
C GLY A 271 -5.40 7.64 -0.01
N TYR A 272 -4.14 7.39 0.31
CA TYR A 272 -3.02 7.74 -0.57
C TYR A 272 -2.63 6.60 -1.49
N VAL A 273 -2.21 6.97 -2.69
CA VAL A 273 -1.57 6.12 -3.70
C VAL A 273 -0.20 6.75 -3.95
N ALA A 274 0.86 6.12 -3.47
CA ALA A 274 2.20 6.67 -3.45
C ALA A 274 3.06 6.10 -4.57
N MET A 275 3.72 6.98 -5.31
CA MET A 275 4.68 6.62 -6.34
C MET A 275 6.01 6.24 -5.68
N GLU A 276 6.37 4.96 -5.74
CA GLU A 276 7.59 4.41 -5.16
C GLU A 276 8.44 3.70 -6.23
N PHE A 277 8.84 4.42 -7.24
CA PHE A 277 9.57 3.89 -8.38
C PHE A 277 10.86 4.66 -8.68
N TYR A 278 11.77 4.04 -9.42
CA TYR A 278 12.96 4.68 -9.97
C TYR A 278 12.68 5.23 -11.38
N PRO A 279 12.61 6.57 -11.57
CA PRO A 279 12.29 7.17 -12.87
C PRO A 279 13.31 6.81 -13.94
N THR A 280 12.84 6.43 -15.15
CA THR A 280 13.70 6.11 -16.29
C THR A 280 14.19 7.34 -17.06
N GLY A 281 13.72 8.54 -16.73
CA GLY A 281 14.04 9.79 -17.42
C GLY A 281 14.08 10.99 -16.49
N ASP A 282 13.75 12.16 -17.01
CA ASP A 282 13.62 13.39 -16.20
C ASP A 282 12.57 13.18 -15.11
N THR A 283 13.00 13.22 -13.85
CA THR A 283 12.16 12.84 -12.70
C THR A 283 10.89 13.67 -12.61
N VAL A 284 10.96 14.99 -12.82
CA VAL A 284 9.79 15.87 -12.73
C VAL A 284 8.77 15.54 -13.81
N LYS A 285 9.23 15.31 -15.05
CA LYS A 285 8.36 14.94 -16.16
C LYS A 285 7.73 13.57 -15.97
N VAL A 286 8.51 12.59 -15.49
CA VAL A 286 8.04 11.24 -15.22
C VAL A 286 6.97 11.25 -14.12
N LEU A 287 7.24 11.90 -12.99
CA LEU A 287 6.28 12.05 -11.90
C LEU A 287 5.00 12.77 -12.36
N SER A 288 5.12 13.89 -13.08
CA SER A 288 3.95 14.63 -13.59
C SER A 288 3.10 13.78 -14.53
N ARG A 289 3.72 12.97 -15.40
CA ARG A 289 3.02 12.03 -16.29
C ARG A 289 2.30 10.95 -15.49
N ALA A 290 3.00 10.26 -14.58
CA ALA A 290 2.43 9.19 -13.76
C ALA A 290 1.22 9.67 -12.94
N ARG A 291 1.33 10.88 -12.34
CA ARG A 291 0.21 11.51 -11.64
C ARG A 291 -0.98 11.75 -12.57
N LYS A 292 -0.74 12.34 -13.74
CA LYS A 292 -1.80 12.64 -14.72
C LYS A 292 -2.53 11.37 -15.18
N GLU A 293 -1.78 10.32 -15.52
CA GLU A 293 -2.33 9.04 -15.95
C GLU A 293 -3.18 8.38 -14.85
N ALA A 294 -2.71 8.41 -13.60
CA ALA A 294 -3.46 7.87 -12.47
C ALA A 294 -4.80 8.60 -12.26
N LEU A 295 -4.78 9.93 -12.28
CA LEU A 295 -5.99 10.74 -12.09
C LEU A 295 -6.96 10.58 -13.27
N GLN A 296 -6.45 10.53 -14.50
CA GLN A 296 -7.29 10.33 -15.69
C GLN A 296 -7.95 8.94 -15.69
N ALA A 297 -7.21 7.89 -15.35
CA ALA A 297 -7.76 6.53 -15.30
C ALA A 297 -8.81 6.35 -14.21
N ALA A 298 -8.69 7.09 -13.10
CA ALA A 298 -9.65 7.03 -11.99
C ALA A 298 -10.90 7.88 -12.21
N GLY A 299 -10.81 8.98 -12.96
CA GLY A 299 -11.90 9.92 -13.20
C GLY A 299 -12.65 9.70 -14.52
N GLY A 300 -12.17 8.78 -15.38
CA GLY A 300 -12.69 8.52 -16.73
C GLY A 300 -13.96 7.66 -16.81
#